data_f354ae4279fe5214a31f7c7f50ae2276
#
_entry.id   f354ae4279fe5214a31f7c7f50ae2276
#
_cell.length_a   1.000
_cell.length_b   1.000
_cell.length_c   1.000
_cell.angle_alpha   90.00
_cell.angle_beta   90.00
_cell.angle_gamma   90.00
#
_symmetry.space_group_name_H-M   'P 1'
#
loop_
_entity.id
_entity.type
_entity.pdbx_description
1 polymer ?
#
loop_
_entity_poly.entity_id
_entity_poly.type
_entity_poly.pdbx_seq_one_letter_code
_entity_poly.pdbx_strand_id
1 'polypeptide(L)'
;MKFKDAAMNIHLRSVLIATCAIGMGAGLSSSAISASAPKRTIGLVVTSWFSAKYNTPHWEECPEGAALGNDELWIKNLPQAQRIKATAGGAVQPVDGERKTQAVVRGPKGEDVCWNPEVVKDPPMRIVRGKTGYGFNLDGTDDGRATPKSCKHDKFTSPEGVKVDNQLYRLLGCILGMRNDAYLEGHPNQERQDSGKGTILIEISDVDDAKNDDAVQVAFYGSIDTLPKDSTGKILANASYRINDNPIYGTKARGKIVDGVLATDAADVRLPMYGNNYTGDIPLKDMRLNLTLPREGKPANGLMGGYYDFAKWWDYFQKIEFLLVSNQWSCPQVYVAAKELRDGYPDPQTGECTALSTAMTIEALPAFVIHPDKPNRVAANDSPTRLAAK
;
A
#
# COMPACT_ATOMS: atom_id res chain seq x y z
N MET A 1 -16.41 -19.25 -10.95
CA MET A 1 -17.56 -19.17 -10.04
C MET A 1 -18.46 -18.06 -10.57
N LYS A 2 -19.67 -18.39 -11.04
CA LYS A 2 -20.55 -17.47 -11.77
C LYS A 2 -21.32 -16.59 -10.76
N PHE A 3 -21.21 -15.27 -10.88
CA PHE A 3 -22.07 -14.33 -10.19
C PHE A 3 -23.34 -14.11 -11.03
N LYS A 4 -24.50 -14.30 -10.40
CA LYS A 4 -25.82 -14.02 -10.96
C LYS A 4 -26.23 -12.60 -10.57
N ASP A 5 -26.73 -11.88 -11.57
CA ASP A 5 -27.39 -10.59 -11.42
C ASP A 5 -28.66 -10.69 -10.55
N ALA A 6 -28.81 -9.76 -9.61
CA ALA A 6 -30.06 -9.54 -8.89
C ALA A 6 -30.49 -8.09 -9.12
N ALA A 7 -31.46 -7.90 -9.99
CA ALA A 7 -32.16 -6.65 -10.18
C ALA A 7 -33.10 -6.40 -9.01
N MET A 8 -33.09 -5.22 -8.44
CA MET A 8 -33.91 -4.81 -7.32
C MET A 8 -34.97 -3.80 -7.80
N ASN A 9 -36.24 -4.24 -7.78
CA ASN A 9 -37.41 -3.42 -8.09
C ASN A 9 -37.75 -2.48 -6.92
N ILE A 10 -37.85 -1.19 -7.23
CA ILE A 10 -38.32 -0.16 -6.29
C ILE A 10 -39.82 0.00 -6.46
N HIS A 11 -40.60 -0.32 -5.43
CA HIS A 11 -42.00 0.02 -5.33
C HIS A 11 -42.19 1.29 -4.50
N LEU A 12 -42.69 2.35 -5.17
CA LEU A 12 -43.23 3.55 -4.56
C LEU A 12 -44.55 3.17 -3.85
N ARG A 13 -44.73 3.54 -2.59
CA ARG A 13 -46.06 3.60 -1.92
C ARG A 13 -46.28 4.97 -1.32
N SER A 14 -47.39 5.54 -1.73
CA SER A 14 -47.95 6.83 -1.37
C SER A 14 -48.35 6.89 0.11
N VAL A 15 -48.13 8.05 0.74
CA VAL A 15 -48.54 8.36 2.11
C VAL A 15 -49.81 9.18 2.08
N LEU A 16 -50.83 8.68 2.80
CA LEU A 16 -52.09 9.40 3.10
C LEU A 16 -51.83 10.33 4.33
N ILE A 17 -52.29 11.57 4.18
CA ILE A 17 -52.34 12.58 5.21
C ILE A 17 -53.64 12.38 6.03
N ALA A 18 -53.51 12.28 7.34
CA ALA A 18 -54.65 12.42 8.27
C ALA A 18 -54.34 13.54 9.27
N THR A 19 -55.14 14.57 9.18
CA THR A 19 -55.22 15.70 10.13
C THR A 19 -56.08 15.33 11.33
N CYS A 20 -55.60 15.56 12.56
CA CYS A 20 -56.51 15.76 13.72
C CYS A 20 -55.88 16.52 14.89
N ALA A 21 -56.52 17.64 15.17
CA ALA A 21 -56.93 18.20 16.47
C ALA A 21 -55.91 18.60 17.58
N ILE A 22 -56.00 19.84 17.88
CA ILE A 22 -55.45 20.67 18.93
C ILE A 22 -55.81 20.15 20.33
N GLY A 23 -54.79 19.94 21.18
CA GLY A 23 -54.94 19.81 22.64
C GLY A 23 -53.84 20.61 23.31
N MET A 24 -54.17 21.75 23.93
CA MET A 24 -53.25 22.51 24.79
C MET A 24 -53.04 21.72 26.09
N GLY A 25 -51.82 21.15 26.22
CA GLY A 25 -51.31 20.63 27.47
C GLY A 25 -49.94 21.28 27.74
N ALA A 26 -49.87 22.12 28.80
CA ALA A 26 -48.60 22.65 29.28
C ALA A 26 -47.76 21.50 29.85
N GLY A 27 -46.96 20.89 28.95
CA GLY A 27 -46.01 19.88 29.33
C GLY A 27 -44.66 20.49 29.61
N LEU A 28 -44.16 20.32 30.83
CA LEU A 28 -42.78 20.58 31.26
C LEU A 28 -41.86 19.83 30.26
N SER A 29 -41.18 20.59 29.40
CA SER A 29 -40.16 20.07 28.51
C SER A 29 -38.97 19.61 29.36
N SER A 30 -38.96 18.36 29.79
CA SER A 30 -37.77 17.70 30.24
C SER A 30 -36.84 17.60 29.05
N SER A 31 -35.88 18.47 28.95
CA SER A 31 -34.74 18.32 28.04
C SER A 31 -34.03 17.04 28.45
N ALA A 32 -34.40 15.93 27.80
CA ALA A 32 -33.62 14.70 27.89
C ALA A 32 -32.22 15.05 27.35
N ILE A 33 -31.25 15.20 28.23
CA ILE A 33 -29.84 15.19 27.87
C ILE A 33 -29.61 13.79 27.28
N SER A 34 -29.64 13.70 25.95
CA SER A 34 -29.24 12.49 25.26
C SER A 34 -27.77 12.28 25.57
N ALA A 35 -27.48 11.43 26.55
CA ALA A 35 -26.11 10.98 26.75
C ALA A 35 -25.68 10.28 25.46
N SER A 36 -24.73 10.89 24.76
CA SER A 36 -24.11 10.25 23.60
C SER A 36 -23.57 8.89 24.02
N ALA A 37 -23.82 7.85 23.23
CA ALA A 37 -23.24 6.54 23.49
C ALA A 37 -21.70 6.67 23.61
N PRO A 38 -21.06 5.87 24.47
CA PRO A 38 -19.61 5.95 24.63
C PRO A 38 -18.94 5.63 23.29
N LYS A 39 -18.07 6.53 22.83
CA LYS A 39 -17.29 6.34 21.61
C LYS A 39 -16.44 5.09 21.70
N ARG A 40 -16.40 4.33 20.61
CA ARG A 40 -15.69 3.06 20.51
C ARG A 40 -14.36 3.25 19.78
N THR A 41 -13.45 2.31 20.02
CA THR A 41 -12.21 2.16 19.26
C THR A 41 -12.22 0.81 18.56
N ILE A 42 -11.88 0.80 17.27
CA ILE A 42 -11.71 -0.40 16.45
C ILE A 42 -10.23 -0.52 16.15
N GLY A 43 -9.61 -1.60 16.62
CA GLY A 43 -8.24 -1.94 16.30
C GLY A 43 -8.15 -3.02 15.23
N LEU A 44 -7.20 -2.90 14.32
CA LEU A 44 -6.95 -3.83 13.23
C LEU A 44 -5.45 -4.09 13.10
N VAL A 45 -5.10 -5.33 12.77
CA VAL A 45 -3.75 -5.72 12.34
C VAL A 45 -3.76 -6.09 10.86
N VAL A 46 -2.88 -5.48 10.08
CA VAL A 46 -2.74 -5.78 8.66
C VAL A 46 -2.02 -7.12 8.51
N THR A 47 -2.71 -8.11 7.96
CA THR A 47 -2.21 -9.47 7.76
C THR A 47 -1.53 -9.67 6.43
N SER A 48 -1.97 -8.94 5.40
CA SER A 48 -1.32 -8.95 4.08
C SER A 48 -1.54 -7.62 3.35
N TRP A 49 -0.60 -7.30 2.49
CA TRP A 49 -0.75 -6.22 1.51
C TRP A 49 0.00 -6.58 0.22
N PHE A 50 -0.57 -6.16 -0.91
CA PHE A 50 -0.03 -6.40 -2.26
C PHE A 50 -0.19 -5.15 -3.10
N SER A 51 0.69 -4.93 -4.05
CA SER A 51 0.48 -3.88 -5.06
C SER A 51 -0.88 -4.09 -5.74
N ALA A 52 -1.68 -3.04 -5.80
CA ALA A 52 -2.99 -3.11 -6.42
C ALA A 52 -2.85 -3.16 -7.95
N LYS A 53 -3.09 -4.33 -8.53
CA LYS A 53 -2.93 -4.62 -9.95
C LYS A 53 -4.25 -5.05 -10.59
N TYR A 54 -4.51 -4.57 -11.79
CA TYR A 54 -5.63 -5.01 -12.62
C TYR A 54 -5.10 -5.96 -13.70
N ASN A 55 -5.11 -7.25 -13.41
CA ASN A 55 -4.61 -8.28 -14.32
C ASN A 55 -5.76 -8.89 -15.12
N THR A 56 -5.59 -8.98 -16.44
CA THR A 56 -6.53 -9.69 -17.34
C THR A 56 -6.02 -11.08 -17.68
N PRO A 57 -6.90 -12.06 -17.98
CA PRO A 57 -6.47 -13.42 -18.32
C PRO A 57 -5.57 -13.47 -19.56
N HIS A 58 -5.74 -12.56 -20.51
CA HIS A 58 -5.04 -12.57 -21.81
C HIS A 58 -4.00 -11.45 -21.92
N TRP A 59 -3.58 -10.85 -20.81
CA TRP A 59 -2.53 -9.81 -20.78
C TRP A 59 -2.87 -8.57 -21.61
N GLU A 60 -4.14 -8.22 -21.72
CA GLU A 60 -4.60 -7.06 -22.50
C GLU A 60 -3.98 -5.75 -22.01
N GLU A 61 -3.66 -5.66 -20.72
CA GLU A 61 -2.97 -4.52 -20.13
C GLU A 61 -1.48 -4.44 -20.54
N CYS A 62 -0.90 -5.55 -21.00
CA CYS A 62 0.49 -5.68 -21.46
C CYS A 62 0.57 -6.14 -22.92
N PRO A 63 0.13 -5.35 -23.90
CA PRO A 63 0.03 -5.77 -25.30
C PRO A 63 1.38 -6.10 -25.94
N GLU A 64 2.48 -5.59 -25.40
CA GLU A 64 3.83 -5.91 -25.81
C GLU A 64 4.37 -7.21 -25.17
N GLY A 65 3.56 -7.86 -24.33
CA GLY A 65 3.92 -9.03 -23.52
C GLY A 65 4.62 -8.67 -22.22
N ALA A 66 5.19 -9.66 -21.56
CA ALA A 66 5.95 -9.48 -20.32
C ALA A 66 7.18 -8.58 -20.51
N ALA A 67 7.57 -7.89 -19.45
CA ALA A 67 8.87 -7.21 -19.41
C ALA A 67 9.99 -8.21 -19.68
N LEU A 68 10.99 -7.80 -20.47
CA LEU A 68 12.10 -8.67 -20.83
C LEU A 68 12.93 -9.01 -19.60
N GLY A 69 13.23 -10.29 -19.45
CA GLY A 69 14.12 -10.77 -18.41
C GLY A 69 15.60 -10.52 -18.74
N ASN A 70 16.46 -10.60 -17.72
CA ASN A 70 17.91 -10.45 -17.88
C ASN A 70 18.48 -11.40 -18.95
N ASP A 71 18.00 -12.65 -19.01
CA ASP A 71 18.44 -13.61 -19.99
C ASP A 71 18.06 -13.20 -21.42
N GLU A 72 16.84 -12.71 -21.60
CA GLU A 72 16.36 -12.26 -22.92
C GLU A 72 17.11 -11.00 -23.37
N LEU A 73 17.38 -10.07 -22.47
CA LEU A 73 18.17 -8.87 -22.74
C LEU A 73 19.60 -9.22 -23.13
N TRP A 74 20.24 -10.13 -22.38
CA TRP A 74 21.58 -10.60 -22.69
C TRP A 74 21.65 -11.27 -24.06
N ILE A 75 20.75 -12.21 -24.36
CA ILE A 75 20.67 -12.88 -25.68
C ILE A 75 20.47 -11.86 -26.80
N LYS A 76 19.59 -10.87 -26.59
CA LYS A 76 19.28 -9.85 -27.59
C LYS A 76 20.48 -9.00 -27.95
N ASN A 77 21.37 -8.77 -26.98
CA ASN A 77 22.59 -7.97 -27.15
C ASN A 77 23.77 -8.74 -27.75
N LEU A 78 23.68 -10.10 -27.82
CA LEU A 78 24.74 -10.93 -28.42
C LEU A 78 24.75 -10.82 -29.97
N PRO A 79 25.92 -10.93 -30.61
CA PRO A 79 26.04 -11.19 -32.06
C PRO A 79 25.24 -12.41 -32.48
N GLN A 80 24.74 -12.43 -33.72
CA GLN A 80 23.86 -13.49 -34.22
C GLN A 80 24.41 -14.89 -34.00
N ALA A 81 25.70 -15.12 -34.33
CA ALA A 81 26.34 -16.44 -34.16
C ALA A 81 26.38 -16.89 -32.69
N GLN A 82 26.57 -15.98 -31.78
CA GLN A 82 26.57 -16.23 -30.32
C GLN A 82 25.14 -16.45 -29.77
N ARG A 83 24.13 -15.75 -30.30
CA ARG A 83 22.72 -16.02 -29.97
C ARG A 83 22.33 -17.46 -30.24
N ILE A 84 22.72 -18.01 -31.40
CA ILE A 84 22.43 -19.38 -31.76
C ILE A 84 23.06 -20.35 -30.75
N LYS A 85 24.30 -20.10 -30.31
CA LYS A 85 24.97 -20.90 -29.28
C LYS A 85 24.27 -20.78 -27.92
N ALA A 86 23.92 -19.55 -27.53
CA ALA A 86 23.28 -19.26 -26.23
C ALA A 86 21.91 -19.94 -26.10
N THR A 87 21.20 -20.15 -27.17
CA THR A 87 19.85 -20.74 -27.18
C THR A 87 19.82 -22.23 -27.64
N ALA A 88 20.96 -22.80 -27.97
CA ALA A 88 21.05 -24.20 -28.35
C ALA A 88 20.66 -25.12 -27.19
N GLY A 89 19.68 -26.00 -27.40
CA GLY A 89 19.22 -26.96 -26.39
C GLY A 89 18.12 -26.46 -25.41
N GLY A 90 17.49 -25.31 -25.70
CA GLY A 90 16.29 -24.84 -24.99
C GLY A 90 16.54 -24.13 -23.66
N ALA A 91 17.74 -24.20 -23.10
CA ALA A 91 18.16 -23.43 -21.94
C ALA A 91 19.24 -22.43 -22.35
N VAL A 92 19.28 -21.28 -21.69
CA VAL A 92 20.30 -20.27 -21.96
C VAL A 92 21.66 -20.74 -21.48
N GLN A 93 22.60 -20.87 -22.42
CA GLN A 93 23.96 -21.38 -22.18
C GLN A 93 24.99 -20.25 -22.11
N PRO A 94 26.06 -20.39 -21.32
CA PRO A 94 27.22 -19.48 -21.36
C PRO A 94 27.82 -19.46 -22.81
N VAL A 95 28.28 -18.29 -23.22
CA VAL A 95 28.97 -18.09 -24.48
C VAL A 95 30.37 -17.54 -24.20
N ASP A 96 31.38 -18.17 -24.82
CA ASP A 96 32.80 -17.78 -24.73
C ASP A 96 33.32 -17.65 -23.28
N GLY A 97 32.79 -18.50 -22.35
CA GLY A 97 33.18 -18.53 -20.94
C GLY A 97 32.51 -17.47 -20.07
N GLU A 98 31.76 -16.59 -20.67
CA GLU A 98 31.01 -15.56 -19.94
C GLU A 98 29.72 -16.14 -19.37
N ARG A 99 29.58 -16.09 -18.06
CA ARG A 99 28.32 -16.48 -17.41
C ARG A 99 27.30 -15.35 -17.58
N LYS A 100 26.13 -15.68 -18.13
CA LYS A 100 25.01 -14.73 -18.32
C LYS A 100 24.75 -13.86 -17.08
N THR A 101 24.82 -14.45 -15.88
CA THR A 101 24.57 -13.75 -14.61
C THR A 101 25.60 -12.64 -14.32
N GLN A 102 26.85 -12.81 -14.73
CA GLN A 102 27.88 -11.77 -14.57
C GLN A 102 27.70 -10.65 -15.59
N ALA A 103 27.37 -11.01 -16.84
CA ALA A 103 27.16 -10.03 -17.90
C ALA A 103 25.97 -9.10 -17.65
N VAL A 104 24.91 -9.59 -16.96
CA VAL A 104 23.68 -8.78 -16.70
C VAL A 104 23.74 -7.94 -15.42
N VAL A 105 24.70 -8.21 -14.53
CA VAL A 105 24.84 -7.45 -13.26
C VAL A 105 26.01 -6.49 -13.26
N ARG A 106 26.82 -6.48 -14.34
CA ARG A 106 28.03 -5.63 -14.45
C ARG A 106 27.93 -4.67 -15.62
N GLY A 107 28.23 -3.43 -15.34
CA GLY A 107 28.40 -2.39 -16.35
C GLY A 107 29.75 -2.53 -17.09
N PRO A 108 29.98 -1.69 -18.11
CA PRO A 108 31.15 -1.77 -19.00
C PRO A 108 32.51 -1.70 -18.31
N LYS A 109 32.56 -1.10 -17.11
CA LYS A 109 33.78 -0.97 -16.30
C LYS A 109 33.74 -1.85 -15.04
N GLY A 110 32.82 -2.79 -14.97
CA GLY A 110 32.61 -3.67 -13.81
C GLY A 110 31.71 -3.10 -12.71
N GLU A 111 31.07 -1.96 -12.95
CA GLU A 111 30.12 -1.37 -12.00
C GLU A 111 28.93 -2.32 -11.76
N ASP A 112 28.43 -2.33 -10.55
CA ASP A 112 27.17 -2.99 -10.25
C ASP A 112 25.99 -2.19 -10.85
N VAL A 113 25.18 -2.84 -11.69
CA VAL A 113 24.13 -2.13 -12.45
C VAL A 113 22.89 -1.80 -11.60
N CYS A 114 22.70 -2.44 -10.46
CA CYS A 114 21.62 -2.05 -9.54
C CYS A 114 21.99 -0.82 -8.71
N TRP A 115 23.29 -0.65 -8.43
CA TRP A 115 23.82 0.55 -7.75
C TRP A 115 24.13 1.69 -8.72
N ASN A 116 24.39 1.37 -9.99
CA ASN A 116 24.70 2.31 -11.06
C ASN A 116 23.81 2.03 -12.29
N PRO A 117 22.51 2.18 -12.21
CA PRO A 117 21.58 1.69 -13.26
C PRO A 117 21.67 2.45 -14.59
N GLU A 118 22.27 3.63 -14.62
CA GLU A 118 22.40 4.46 -15.81
C GLU A 118 23.65 4.16 -16.64
N VAL A 119 24.56 3.28 -16.16
CA VAL A 119 25.80 2.92 -16.91
C VAL A 119 25.52 1.95 -18.08
N VAL A 120 24.36 1.27 -18.06
CA VAL A 120 23.91 0.39 -19.12
C VAL A 120 22.65 0.98 -19.78
N LYS A 121 22.62 0.99 -21.11
CA LYS A 121 21.46 1.43 -21.88
C LYS A 121 20.70 0.23 -22.40
N ASP A 122 19.84 -0.31 -21.57
CA ASP A 122 18.90 -1.33 -22.00
C ASP A 122 17.77 -0.74 -22.88
N PRO A 123 17.11 -1.52 -23.73
CA PRO A 123 15.91 -1.08 -24.43
C PRO A 123 14.82 -0.70 -23.41
N PRO A 124 13.86 0.19 -23.82
CA PRO A 124 12.77 0.58 -22.93
C PRO A 124 12.04 -0.62 -22.34
N MET A 125 11.71 -0.52 -21.05
CA MET A 125 10.97 -1.56 -20.35
C MET A 125 9.53 -1.65 -20.88
N ARG A 126 9.02 -2.88 -21.05
CA ARG A 126 7.59 -3.11 -21.30
C ARG A 126 6.80 -2.87 -20.02
N ILE A 127 5.92 -1.90 -20.09
CA ILE A 127 5.08 -1.45 -18.96
C ILE A 127 3.60 -1.62 -19.30
N VAL A 128 2.72 -1.48 -18.31
CA VAL A 128 1.28 -1.50 -18.53
C VAL A 128 0.85 -0.37 -19.48
N ARG A 129 0.19 -0.74 -20.59
CA ARG A 129 -0.45 0.17 -21.56
C ARG A 129 -1.96 0.18 -21.41
N GLY A 130 -2.52 -0.77 -20.65
CA GLY A 130 -3.94 -0.80 -20.31
C GLY A 130 -4.38 0.47 -19.61
N LYS A 131 -5.68 0.77 -19.72
CA LYS A 131 -6.29 1.98 -19.15
C LYS A 131 -7.03 1.72 -17.84
N THR A 132 -7.20 0.47 -17.45
CA THR A 132 -7.89 0.09 -16.21
C THR A 132 -6.87 -0.18 -15.11
N GLY A 133 -7.14 0.28 -13.89
CA GLY A 133 -6.29 0.06 -12.73
C GLY A 133 -6.97 0.46 -11.44
N TYR A 134 -6.47 -0.01 -10.30
CA TYR A 134 -6.91 0.39 -8.97
C TYR A 134 -6.03 1.51 -8.44
N GLY A 135 -6.60 2.42 -7.66
CA GLY A 135 -5.86 3.54 -7.08
C GLY A 135 -6.77 4.58 -6.46
N PHE A 136 -6.19 5.75 -6.23
CA PHE A 136 -6.90 6.96 -5.79
C PHE A 136 -6.63 8.09 -6.79
N ASN A 137 -7.57 9.02 -6.92
CA ASN A 137 -7.30 10.29 -7.59
C ASN A 137 -6.52 11.18 -6.61
N LEU A 138 -5.18 11.04 -6.60
CA LEU A 138 -4.32 11.67 -5.59
C LEU A 138 -4.15 13.17 -5.84
N ASP A 139 -4.05 13.58 -7.11
CA ASP A 139 -3.83 14.96 -7.51
C ASP A 139 -5.13 15.77 -7.73
N GLY A 140 -6.29 15.09 -7.70
CA GLY A 140 -7.61 15.70 -7.85
C GLY A 140 -7.96 16.09 -9.29
N THR A 141 -7.20 15.62 -10.30
CA THR A 141 -7.51 15.88 -11.72
C THR A 141 -8.08 14.63 -12.39
N ASP A 142 -8.86 14.79 -13.45
CA ASP A 142 -9.36 13.67 -14.25
C ASP A 142 -8.57 13.42 -15.54
N ASP A 143 -7.77 14.38 -15.95
CA ASP A 143 -7.02 14.38 -17.20
C ASP A 143 -5.51 14.17 -17.03
N GLY A 144 -5.02 14.08 -15.78
CA GLY A 144 -3.61 13.89 -15.47
C GLY A 144 -2.73 15.09 -15.82
N ARG A 145 -3.31 16.29 -15.92
CA ARG A 145 -2.53 17.52 -16.09
C ARG A 145 -1.63 17.77 -14.87
N ALA A 146 -0.56 18.52 -15.08
CA ALA A 146 0.30 18.94 -14.00
C ALA A 146 -0.45 19.83 -12.99
N THR A 147 -0.14 19.64 -11.71
CA THR A 147 -0.62 20.45 -10.59
C THR A 147 0.57 20.86 -9.72
N PRO A 148 0.40 21.69 -8.69
CA PRO A 148 1.48 21.97 -7.75
C PRO A 148 2.01 20.72 -7.01
N LYS A 149 1.24 19.61 -6.99
CA LYS A 149 1.61 18.36 -6.33
C LYS A 149 1.97 17.21 -7.30
N SER A 150 1.69 17.37 -8.61
CA SER A 150 1.89 16.29 -9.58
C SER A 150 2.44 16.81 -10.91
N CYS A 151 3.23 15.98 -11.58
CA CYS A 151 3.61 16.18 -12.98
C CYS A 151 2.51 15.62 -13.89
N LYS A 152 2.56 16.04 -15.16
CA LYS A 152 1.66 15.48 -16.19
C LYS A 152 1.90 13.99 -16.35
N HIS A 153 0.84 13.20 -16.30
CA HIS A 153 0.89 11.74 -16.45
C HIS A 153 -0.42 11.16 -16.97
N ASP A 154 -0.39 9.92 -17.44
CA ASP A 154 -1.59 9.19 -17.85
C ASP A 154 -2.25 8.54 -16.64
N LYS A 155 -3.55 8.76 -16.47
CA LYS A 155 -4.36 8.14 -15.44
C LYS A 155 -4.93 6.79 -15.87
N PHE A 156 -5.20 5.96 -14.87
CA PHE A 156 -6.08 4.82 -15.05
C PHE A 156 -7.56 5.22 -14.82
N THR A 157 -8.44 4.34 -15.24
CA THR A 157 -9.86 4.35 -14.86
C THR A 157 -10.10 3.12 -14.01
N SER A 158 -10.63 3.27 -12.80
CA SER A 158 -10.99 2.13 -11.98
C SER A 158 -12.15 1.34 -12.59
N PRO A 159 -12.39 0.09 -12.18
CA PRO A 159 -13.56 -0.67 -12.63
C PRO A 159 -14.89 0.05 -12.35
N GLU A 160 -14.94 0.93 -11.35
CA GLU A 160 -16.10 1.76 -10.99
C GLU A 160 -16.19 3.05 -11.83
N GLY A 161 -15.29 3.27 -12.77
CA GLY A 161 -15.29 4.42 -13.70
C GLY A 161 -14.61 5.69 -13.18
N VAL A 162 -13.94 5.63 -12.04
CA VAL A 162 -13.22 6.78 -11.44
C VAL A 162 -11.81 6.89 -11.98
N LYS A 163 -11.33 8.11 -12.24
CA LYS A 163 -9.93 8.36 -12.59
C LYS A 163 -9.03 8.21 -11.39
N VAL A 164 -7.95 7.45 -11.55
CA VAL A 164 -7.04 7.09 -10.44
C VAL A 164 -5.58 7.10 -10.89
N ASP A 165 -4.71 7.32 -9.91
CA ASP A 165 -3.26 7.32 -10.05
C ASP A 165 -2.69 6.02 -9.46
N ASN A 166 -1.81 5.36 -10.22
CA ASN A 166 -1.03 4.21 -9.76
C ASN A 166 0.11 3.93 -10.76
N GLN A 167 1.09 4.83 -10.82
CA GLN A 167 2.21 4.67 -11.75
C GLN A 167 3.12 3.49 -11.35
N LEU A 168 3.11 3.09 -10.07
CA LEU A 168 3.82 1.88 -9.65
C LEU A 168 3.21 0.62 -10.27
N TYR A 169 1.89 0.53 -10.40
CA TYR A 169 1.27 -0.56 -11.17
C TYR A 169 1.63 -0.47 -12.66
N ARG A 170 1.67 0.74 -13.24
CA ARG A 170 2.09 0.93 -14.63
C ARG A 170 3.49 0.36 -14.86
N LEU A 171 4.40 0.57 -13.92
CA LEU A 171 5.76 0.04 -13.96
C LEU A 171 5.79 -1.49 -13.81
N LEU A 172 5.16 -2.01 -12.78
CA LEU A 172 5.36 -3.40 -12.32
C LEU A 172 4.41 -4.42 -12.95
N GLY A 173 3.27 -3.97 -13.50
CA GLY A 173 2.18 -4.87 -13.90
C GLY A 173 2.49 -5.80 -15.07
N CYS A 174 3.54 -5.55 -15.87
CA CYS A 174 3.98 -6.44 -16.92
C CYS A 174 5.18 -7.32 -16.53
N ILE A 175 5.64 -7.25 -15.28
CA ILE A 175 6.69 -8.13 -14.78
C ILE A 175 6.08 -9.47 -14.36
N LEU A 176 6.62 -10.58 -14.89
CA LEU A 176 6.04 -11.91 -14.71
C LEU A 176 5.89 -12.29 -13.23
N GLY A 177 6.91 -12.06 -12.41
CA GLY A 177 6.88 -12.39 -10.97
C GLY A 177 5.99 -11.49 -10.12
N MET A 178 5.46 -10.39 -10.69
CA MET A 178 4.50 -9.51 -10.04
C MET A 178 3.06 -9.81 -10.42
N ARG A 179 2.84 -10.66 -11.44
CA ARG A 179 1.50 -11.07 -11.89
C ARG A 179 1.06 -12.32 -11.13
N ASN A 180 -0.26 -12.55 -11.15
CA ASN A 180 -0.92 -13.71 -10.51
C ASN A 180 -0.33 -13.92 -9.11
N ASP A 181 -0.62 -14.86 -8.39
CA ASP A 181 -0.21 -15.17 -7.02
C ASP A 181 1.09 -14.51 -6.51
N ALA A 182 1.60 -13.59 -7.27
CA ALA A 182 2.65 -12.60 -6.99
C ALA A 182 3.71 -13.14 -6.02
N TYR A 183 4.41 -14.19 -6.43
CA TYR A 183 5.45 -14.83 -5.62
C TYR A 183 6.41 -13.80 -4.99
N LEU A 184 6.77 -12.75 -5.74
CA LEU A 184 7.66 -11.71 -5.26
C LEU A 184 7.05 -10.80 -4.17
N GLU A 185 5.73 -10.78 -4.04
CA GLU A 185 5.04 -10.06 -2.96
C GLU A 185 4.50 -11.03 -1.89
N GLY A 186 4.21 -12.28 -2.26
CA GLY A 186 3.77 -13.31 -1.33
C GLY A 186 4.83 -13.66 -0.30
N HIS A 187 6.07 -13.82 -0.73
CA HIS A 187 7.19 -14.14 0.16
C HIS A 187 7.43 -13.09 1.27
N PRO A 188 7.56 -11.77 0.96
CA PRO A 188 7.64 -10.75 2.01
C PRO A 188 6.44 -10.71 2.95
N ASN A 189 5.23 -11.00 2.45
CA ASN A 189 4.05 -11.13 3.30
C ASN A 189 4.19 -12.30 4.27
N GLN A 190 4.66 -13.46 3.80
CA GLN A 190 4.90 -14.63 4.64
C GLN A 190 5.99 -14.38 5.68
N GLU A 191 7.14 -13.81 5.28
CA GLU A 191 8.22 -13.45 6.21
C GLU A 191 7.74 -12.51 7.33
N ARG A 192 6.91 -11.53 6.98
CA ARG A 192 6.32 -10.59 7.94
C ARG A 192 5.36 -11.30 8.89
N GLN A 193 4.50 -12.17 8.37
CA GLN A 193 3.59 -12.96 9.18
C GLN A 193 4.31 -13.92 10.14
N ASP A 194 5.43 -14.47 9.74
CA ASP A 194 6.21 -15.41 10.54
C ASP A 194 7.09 -14.71 11.58
N SER A 195 7.67 -13.57 11.23
CA SER A 195 8.58 -12.82 12.11
C SER A 195 7.88 -11.78 12.98
N GLY A 196 6.71 -11.29 12.57
CA GLY A 196 6.03 -10.12 13.15
C GLY A 196 6.70 -8.78 12.82
N LYS A 197 7.87 -8.78 12.20
CA LYS A 197 8.54 -7.56 11.79
C LYS A 197 7.77 -6.85 10.67
N GLY A 198 7.73 -5.53 10.71
CA GLY A 198 7.01 -4.75 9.71
C GLY A 198 5.47 -4.86 9.81
N THR A 199 4.95 -5.36 10.94
CA THR A 199 3.51 -5.41 11.20
C THR A 199 2.92 -4.02 11.32
N ILE A 200 1.83 -3.77 10.61
CA ILE A 200 1.10 -2.50 10.59
C ILE A 200 -0.18 -2.68 11.41
N LEU A 201 -0.45 -1.72 12.30
CA LEU A 201 -1.70 -1.60 13.02
C LEU A 201 -2.48 -0.38 12.54
N ILE A 202 -3.79 -0.53 12.46
CA ILE A 202 -4.73 0.57 12.19
C ILE A 202 -5.66 0.68 13.40
N GLU A 203 -5.73 1.86 13.99
CA GLU A 203 -6.64 2.15 15.09
C GLU A 203 -7.62 3.24 14.66
N ILE A 204 -8.91 2.96 14.77
CA ILE A 204 -9.99 3.88 14.44
C ILE A 204 -10.67 4.25 15.76
N SER A 205 -10.49 5.47 16.22
CA SER A 205 -11.07 5.98 17.45
C SER A 205 -12.19 7.00 17.20
N ASP A 206 -12.89 7.36 18.25
CA ASP A 206 -14.05 8.25 18.22
C ASP A 206 -15.25 7.70 17.42
N VAL A 207 -15.37 6.39 17.28
CA VAL A 207 -16.43 5.74 16.50
C VAL A 207 -17.74 5.73 17.29
N ASP A 208 -18.74 6.44 16.80
CA ASP A 208 -20.11 6.42 17.32
C ASP A 208 -20.90 5.25 16.68
N ASP A 209 -20.81 5.09 15.37
CA ASP A 209 -21.44 4.00 14.62
C ASP A 209 -20.45 3.41 13.56
N ALA A 210 -20.17 2.12 13.63
CA ALA A 210 -19.31 1.43 12.67
C ALA A 210 -19.94 1.27 11.26
N LYS A 211 -21.22 1.61 11.10
CA LYS A 211 -21.88 1.61 9.80
C LYS A 211 -21.83 2.99 9.14
N ASN A 212 -22.13 4.05 9.91
CA ASN A 212 -22.12 5.42 9.41
C ASN A 212 -21.64 6.36 10.50
N ASP A 213 -20.53 7.05 10.23
CA ASP A 213 -19.91 8.01 11.13
C ASP A 213 -19.20 9.09 10.32
N ASP A 214 -19.57 10.33 10.52
CA ASP A 214 -19.04 11.44 9.72
C ASP A 214 -17.64 11.90 10.16
N ALA A 215 -17.17 11.52 11.36
CA ALA A 215 -15.92 12.02 11.92
C ALA A 215 -15.24 11.03 12.87
N VAL A 216 -14.31 10.25 12.35
CA VAL A 216 -13.46 9.33 13.13
C VAL A 216 -12.00 9.75 13.02
N GLN A 217 -11.19 9.32 14.02
CA GLN A 217 -9.73 9.45 13.96
C GLN A 217 -9.13 8.10 13.55
N VAL A 218 -8.19 8.11 12.62
CA VAL A 218 -7.50 6.91 12.16
C VAL A 218 -6.01 7.06 12.41
N ALA A 219 -5.42 6.14 13.17
CA ALA A 219 -3.99 6.12 13.44
C ALA A 219 -3.34 4.89 12.83
N PHE A 220 -2.12 5.07 12.32
CA PHE A 220 -1.31 4.02 11.73
C PHE A 220 -0.06 3.82 12.59
N TYR A 221 0.15 2.61 13.09
CA TYR A 221 1.31 2.28 13.94
C TYR A 221 2.08 1.09 13.36
N GLY A 222 3.35 0.98 13.73
CA GLY A 222 4.06 -0.29 13.69
C GLY A 222 3.76 -1.12 14.94
N SER A 223 3.92 -2.43 14.86
CA SER A 223 3.91 -3.32 16.03
C SER A 223 5.29 -3.89 16.32
N ILE A 224 5.54 -4.22 17.60
CA ILE A 224 6.72 -4.98 18.04
C ILE A 224 6.42 -6.46 18.26
N ASP A 225 5.15 -6.87 18.13
CA ASP A 225 4.70 -8.23 18.41
C ASP A 225 4.60 -9.08 17.15
N THR A 226 4.80 -10.37 17.31
CA THR A 226 4.57 -11.38 16.27
C THR A 226 3.07 -11.62 16.07
N LEU A 227 2.69 -12.12 14.89
CA LEU A 227 1.31 -12.47 14.60
C LEU A 227 1.02 -13.88 15.14
N PRO A 228 0.20 -14.04 16.20
CA PRO A 228 -0.13 -15.35 16.72
C PRO A 228 -0.96 -16.14 15.71
N LYS A 229 -0.64 -17.42 15.56
CA LYS A 229 -1.30 -18.34 14.64
C LYS A 229 -1.92 -19.50 15.42
N ASP A 230 -3.00 -20.07 14.89
CA ASP A 230 -3.55 -21.32 15.38
C ASP A 230 -2.73 -22.54 14.90
N SER A 231 -3.15 -23.73 15.30
CA SER A 231 -2.49 -24.99 14.93
C SER A 231 -2.50 -25.27 13.42
N THR A 232 -3.31 -24.56 12.64
CA THR A 232 -3.36 -24.67 11.17
C THR A 232 -2.50 -23.62 10.47
N GLY A 233 -1.85 -22.73 11.23
CA GLY A 233 -1.05 -21.63 10.71
C GLY A 233 -1.85 -20.38 10.36
N LYS A 234 -3.15 -20.32 10.66
CA LYS A 234 -3.99 -19.15 10.42
C LYS A 234 -3.78 -18.11 11.51
N ILE A 235 -3.61 -16.84 11.11
CA ILE A 235 -3.46 -15.72 12.05
C ILE A 235 -4.75 -15.54 12.85
N LEU A 236 -4.60 -15.38 14.18
CA LEU A 236 -5.70 -15.23 15.10
C LEU A 236 -6.25 -13.79 15.07
N ALA A 237 -7.57 -13.67 14.91
CA ALA A 237 -8.27 -12.41 15.14
C ALA A 237 -8.37 -12.11 16.64
N ASN A 238 -8.57 -10.83 16.98
CA ASN A 238 -8.73 -10.34 18.36
C ASN A 238 -7.52 -10.60 19.27
N ALA A 239 -6.34 -10.73 18.69
CA ALA A 239 -5.10 -10.75 19.45
C ALA A 239 -4.67 -9.33 19.85
N SER A 240 -3.85 -9.22 20.89
CA SER A 240 -3.33 -7.95 21.39
C SER A 240 -1.95 -7.67 20.77
N TYR A 241 -1.75 -6.42 20.34
CA TYR A 241 -0.51 -5.99 19.72
C TYR A 241 -0.04 -4.66 20.34
N ARG A 242 1.18 -4.63 20.83
CA ARG A 242 1.82 -3.43 21.35
C ARG A 242 2.30 -2.59 20.19
N ILE A 243 2.06 -1.30 20.25
CA ILE A 243 2.61 -0.38 19.25
C ILE A 243 4.13 -0.26 19.39
N ASN A 244 4.79 -0.01 18.27
CA ASN A 244 6.17 0.41 18.24
C ASN A 244 6.23 1.89 18.68
N ASP A 245 7.01 2.19 19.70
CA ASP A 245 7.15 3.54 20.29
C ASP A 245 8.04 4.48 19.46
N ASN A 246 8.62 3.99 18.36
CA ASN A 246 9.38 4.84 17.45
C ASN A 246 8.49 5.97 16.89
N PRO A 247 8.82 7.25 17.16
CA PRO A 247 7.98 8.38 16.81
C PRO A 247 7.80 8.60 15.29
N ILE A 248 8.56 7.91 14.45
CA ILE A 248 8.35 7.96 12.99
C ILE A 248 7.07 7.24 12.57
N TYR A 249 6.56 6.33 13.39
CA TYR A 249 5.26 5.68 13.23
C TYR A 249 4.24 6.35 14.16
N GLY A 250 2.96 6.29 13.85
CA GLY A 250 1.91 6.88 14.67
C GLY A 250 1.24 8.10 14.05
N THR A 251 1.28 8.20 12.73
CA THR A 251 0.54 9.23 11.98
C THR A 251 -0.96 9.08 12.20
N LYS A 252 -1.65 10.21 12.33
CA LYS A 252 -3.11 10.28 12.46
C LYS A 252 -3.71 10.97 11.26
N ALA A 253 -4.83 10.45 10.79
CA ALA A 253 -5.67 11.01 9.74
C ALA A 253 -7.10 11.16 10.27
N ARG A 254 -7.87 12.08 9.70
CA ARG A 254 -9.32 12.10 9.85
C ARG A 254 -9.93 11.10 8.89
N GLY A 255 -11.11 10.59 9.21
CA GLY A 255 -11.85 9.73 8.33
C GLY A 255 -13.35 9.80 8.58
N LYS A 256 -14.09 9.15 7.71
CA LYS A 256 -15.54 8.92 7.83
C LYS A 256 -15.86 7.48 7.50
N ILE A 257 -16.95 6.99 8.02
CA ILE A 257 -17.49 5.66 7.72
C ILE A 257 -18.82 5.84 7.01
N VAL A 258 -18.97 5.23 5.84
CA VAL A 258 -20.23 5.23 5.07
C VAL A 258 -20.54 3.79 4.69
N ASP A 259 -21.68 3.29 5.10
CA ASP A 259 -22.12 1.90 4.86
C ASP A 259 -21.10 0.83 5.28
N GLY A 260 -20.33 1.13 6.34
CA GLY A 260 -19.28 0.26 6.87
C GLY A 260 -17.97 0.29 6.09
N VAL A 261 -17.79 1.29 5.23
CA VAL A 261 -16.52 1.57 4.54
C VAL A 261 -15.89 2.82 5.16
N LEU A 262 -14.73 2.64 5.76
CA LEU A 262 -13.89 3.74 6.21
C LEU A 262 -13.19 4.39 5.02
N ALA A 263 -13.26 5.70 4.91
CA ALA A 263 -12.44 6.50 4.00
C ALA A 263 -11.68 7.57 4.81
N THR A 264 -10.36 7.69 4.59
CA THR A 264 -9.56 8.71 5.27
C THR A 264 -9.31 9.92 4.38
N ASP A 265 -9.10 11.07 5.02
CA ASP A 265 -8.42 12.20 4.41
C ASP A 265 -6.97 11.83 4.10
N ALA A 266 -6.34 12.65 3.25
CA ALA A 266 -4.92 12.50 2.93
C ALA A 266 -4.03 12.81 4.14
N ALA A 267 -3.02 11.98 4.37
CA ALA A 267 -2.02 12.18 5.41
C ALA A 267 -0.66 11.63 4.98
N ASP A 268 0.42 12.25 5.45
CA ASP A 268 1.77 11.73 5.27
C ASP A 268 2.02 10.63 6.30
N VAL A 269 2.28 9.41 5.85
CA VAL A 269 2.41 8.24 6.71
C VAL A 269 3.76 7.57 6.49
N ARG A 270 4.35 7.06 7.55
CA ARG A 270 5.43 6.09 7.49
C ARG A 270 4.95 4.75 8.02
N LEU A 271 5.06 3.72 7.21
CA LEU A 271 4.69 2.36 7.57
C LEU A 271 5.94 1.51 7.73
N PRO A 272 6.03 0.65 8.75
CA PRO A 272 7.16 -0.25 8.87
C PRO A 272 7.16 -1.23 7.70
N MET A 273 8.35 -1.56 7.20
CA MET A 273 8.56 -2.53 6.15
C MET A 273 9.56 -3.59 6.58
N TYR A 274 9.23 -4.84 6.31
CA TYR A 274 10.12 -5.98 6.44
C TYR A 274 9.83 -6.99 5.32
N GLY A 275 10.86 -7.58 4.80
CA GLY A 275 10.78 -8.65 3.81
C GLY A 275 12.04 -8.70 2.95
N ASN A 276 12.35 -9.88 2.44
CA ASN A 276 13.55 -10.10 1.61
C ASN A 276 14.85 -9.67 2.31
N ASN A 277 14.96 -9.92 3.63
CA ASN A 277 16.07 -9.47 4.48
C ASN A 277 16.25 -7.94 4.58
N TYR A 278 15.29 -7.17 4.09
CA TYR A 278 15.28 -5.72 4.24
C TYR A 278 14.42 -5.31 5.45
N THR A 279 14.94 -4.38 6.23
CA THR A 279 14.19 -3.69 7.30
C THR A 279 14.25 -2.20 7.03
N GLY A 280 13.10 -1.55 6.97
CA GLY A 280 13.00 -0.11 6.71
C GLY A 280 11.58 0.42 6.91
N ASP A 281 11.27 1.46 6.17
CA ASP A 281 9.96 2.08 6.18
C ASP A 281 9.48 2.43 4.75
N ILE A 282 8.17 2.49 4.59
CA ILE A 282 7.49 2.99 3.39
C ILE A 282 6.95 4.38 3.71
N PRO A 283 7.62 5.46 3.30
CA PRO A 283 7.07 6.81 3.41
C PRO A 283 6.08 7.05 2.27
N LEU A 284 4.83 7.29 2.61
CA LEU A 284 3.78 7.66 1.68
C LEU A 284 3.31 9.08 1.98
N LYS A 285 3.37 9.96 1.00
CA LYS A 285 2.77 11.30 1.06
C LYS A 285 1.35 11.27 0.53
N ASP A 286 0.49 12.12 1.08
CA ASP A 286 -0.93 12.20 0.73
C ASP A 286 -1.63 10.83 0.74
N MET A 287 -1.23 9.92 1.65
CA MET A 287 -1.78 8.58 1.76
C MET A 287 -3.27 8.65 2.13
N ARG A 288 -4.07 7.85 1.45
CA ARG A 288 -5.49 7.62 1.69
C ARG A 288 -5.77 6.14 1.88
N LEU A 289 -6.78 5.85 2.67
CA LEU A 289 -7.26 4.50 2.94
C LEU A 289 -8.76 4.43 2.66
N ASN A 290 -9.18 3.43 1.88
CA ASN A 290 -10.55 2.97 1.79
C ASN A 290 -10.60 1.53 2.29
N LEU A 291 -11.31 1.28 3.39
CA LEU A 291 -11.31 -0.01 4.07
C LEU A 291 -12.73 -0.42 4.44
N THR A 292 -13.24 -1.49 3.85
CA THR A 292 -14.44 -2.16 4.34
C THR A 292 -14.15 -2.74 5.71
N LEU A 293 -14.83 -2.26 6.74
CA LEU A 293 -14.62 -2.69 8.11
C LEU A 293 -14.98 -4.16 8.31
N PRO A 294 -14.38 -4.86 9.29
CA PRO A 294 -14.61 -6.27 9.49
C PRO A 294 -16.07 -6.51 9.88
N ARG A 295 -16.65 -7.55 9.31
CA ARG A 295 -17.98 -8.06 9.65
C ARG A 295 -17.81 -9.48 10.17
N GLU A 296 -18.87 -10.01 10.79
CA GLU A 296 -18.86 -11.36 11.33
C GLU A 296 -18.28 -12.39 10.35
N GLY A 297 -17.19 -13.04 10.75
CA GLY A 297 -16.49 -14.05 9.96
C GLY A 297 -15.69 -13.55 8.75
N LYS A 298 -15.59 -12.22 8.54
CA LYS A 298 -14.83 -11.65 7.40
C LYS A 298 -13.79 -10.64 7.86
N PRO A 299 -12.57 -10.68 7.30
CA PRO A 299 -11.56 -9.64 7.55
C PRO A 299 -12.00 -8.29 6.98
N ALA A 300 -11.35 -7.23 7.43
CA ALA A 300 -11.36 -5.96 6.73
C ALA A 300 -10.57 -6.08 5.45
N ASN A 301 -11.08 -5.50 4.37
CA ASN A 301 -10.42 -5.48 3.07
C ASN A 301 -10.50 -4.10 2.46
N GLY A 302 -9.43 -3.66 1.81
CA GLY A 302 -9.45 -2.34 1.23
C GLY A 302 -8.26 -1.98 0.38
N LEU A 303 -8.20 -0.70 0.07
CA LEU A 303 -7.16 -0.09 -0.74
C LEU A 303 -6.49 1.01 0.07
N MET A 304 -5.17 1.02 0.07
CA MET A 304 -4.32 2.08 0.61
C MET A 304 -3.46 2.61 -0.53
N GLY A 305 -3.29 3.92 -0.63
CA GLY A 305 -2.47 4.49 -1.70
C GLY A 305 -2.02 5.91 -1.40
N GLY A 306 -0.94 6.32 -2.06
CA GLY A 306 -0.30 7.62 -1.89
C GLY A 306 0.90 7.76 -2.83
N TYR A 307 1.71 8.78 -2.61
CA TYR A 307 2.94 8.98 -3.36
C TYR A 307 4.14 8.41 -2.60
N TYR A 308 4.83 7.45 -3.21
CA TYR A 308 6.04 6.84 -2.66
C TYR A 308 7.28 7.59 -3.19
N ASP A 309 8.11 8.10 -2.29
CA ASP A 309 9.38 8.74 -2.66
C ASP A 309 10.24 7.80 -3.49
N PHE A 310 10.65 8.25 -4.69
CA PHE A 310 11.38 7.41 -5.64
C PHE A 310 12.74 6.97 -5.11
N ALA A 311 13.47 7.83 -4.42
CA ALA A 311 14.79 7.48 -3.90
C ALA A 311 14.68 6.42 -2.81
N LYS A 312 13.66 6.49 -1.95
CA LYS A 312 13.39 5.48 -0.93
C LYS A 312 12.91 4.16 -1.52
N TRP A 313 12.07 4.22 -2.54
CA TRP A 313 11.63 3.04 -3.28
C TRP A 313 12.82 2.34 -3.94
N TRP A 314 13.72 3.10 -4.60
CA TRP A 314 14.91 2.56 -5.24
C TRP A 314 15.94 2.02 -4.25
N ASP A 315 16.14 2.68 -3.10
CA ASP A 315 17.01 2.19 -2.01
C ASP A 315 16.59 0.79 -1.53
N TYR A 316 15.30 0.51 -1.46
CA TYR A 316 14.80 -0.85 -1.19
C TYR A 316 15.25 -1.83 -2.27
N PHE A 317 15.05 -1.49 -3.55
CA PHE A 317 15.40 -2.35 -4.68
C PHE A 317 16.91 -2.64 -4.74
N GLN A 318 17.75 -1.64 -4.52
CA GLN A 318 19.21 -1.84 -4.46
C GLN A 318 19.59 -2.86 -3.38
N LYS A 319 18.97 -2.82 -2.23
CA LYS A 319 19.28 -3.71 -1.11
C LYS A 319 18.81 -5.15 -1.28
N ILE A 320 17.85 -5.37 -2.17
CA ILE A 320 17.37 -6.71 -2.54
C ILE A 320 17.83 -7.14 -3.94
N GLU A 321 18.86 -6.53 -4.48
CA GLU A 321 19.34 -6.72 -5.85
C GLU A 321 19.46 -8.18 -6.28
N PHE A 322 19.96 -9.06 -5.37
CA PHE A 322 20.12 -10.47 -5.67
C PHE A 322 18.79 -11.14 -6.02
N LEU A 323 17.68 -10.70 -5.39
CA LEU A 323 16.34 -11.20 -5.72
C LEU A 323 15.86 -10.67 -7.06
N LEU A 324 16.17 -9.42 -7.40
CA LEU A 324 15.82 -8.85 -8.69
C LEU A 324 16.50 -9.64 -9.81
N VAL A 325 17.81 -9.82 -9.69
CA VAL A 325 18.60 -10.56 -10.68
C VAL A 325 18.18 -12.02 -10.79
N SER A 326 17.96 -12.72 -9.67
CA SER A 326 17.52 -14.12 -9.69
C SER A 326 16.10 -14.31 -10.26
N ASN A 327 15.25 -13.30 -10.15
CA ASN A 327 13.92 -13.25 -10.75
C ASN A 327 13.89 -12.58 -12.12
N GLN A 328 15.03 -12.46 -12.77
CA GLN A 328 15.17 -11.95 -14.14
C GLN A 328 14.79 -10.47 -14.32
N TRP A 329 14.91 -9.62 -13.29
CA TRP A 329 14.66 -8.19 -13.44
C TRP A 329 15.93 -7.46 -13.86
N SER A 330 15.85 -6.63 -14.89
CA SER A 330 16.91 -5.69 -15.23
C SER A 330 16.79 -4.44 -14.35
N CYS A 331 17.78 -4.23 -13.46
CA CYS A 331 17.86 -3.01 -12.67
C CYS A 331 17.89 -1.74 -13.55
N PRO A 332 18.70 -1.66 -14.64
CA PRO A 332 18.68 -0.52 -15.53
C PRO A 332 17.30 -0.21 -16.13
N GLN A 333 16.58 -1.23 -16.65
CA GLN A 333 15.25 -1.03 -17.21
C GLN A 333 14.25 -0.54 -16.17
N VAL A 334 14.20 -1.20 -15.01
CA VAL A 334 13.28 -0.85 -13.92
C VAL A 334 13.55 0.56 -13.41
N TYR A 335 14.82 0.93 -13.22
CA TYR A 335 15.20 2.27 -12.75
C TYR A 335 14.78 3.37 -13.74
N VAL A 336 15.15 3.19 -15.01
CA VAL A 336 14.84 4.21 -16.03
C VAL A 336 13.33 4.37 -16.20
N ALA A 337 12.59 3.26 -16.32
CA ALA A 337 11.14 3.31 -16.42
C ALA A 337 10.48 3.93 -15.19
N ALA A 338 10.95 3.59 -13.98
CA ALA A 338 10.45 4.20 -12.75
C ALA A 338 10.73 5.70 -12.69
N LYS A 339 11.93 6.12 -13.11
CA LYS A 339 12.32 7.53 -13.18
C LYS A 339 11.41 8.33 -14.14
N GLU A 340 11.06 7.76 -15.27
CA GLU A 340 10.16 8.36 -16.27
C GLU A 340 8.69 8.40 -15.79
N LEU A 341 8.28 7.46 -14.96
CA LEU A 341 6.91 7.33 -14.46
C LEU A 341 6.65 8.14 -13.18
N ARG A 342 7.63 8.85 -12.63
CA ARG A 342 7.42 9.72 -11.48
C ARG A 342 6.37 10.77 -11.80
N ASP A 343 5.33 10.83 -11.00
CA ASP A 343 4.17 11.67 -11.23
C ASP A 343 3.83 12.60 -10.06
N GLY A 344 4.48 12.42 -8.90
CA GLY A 344 4.20 13.18 -7.69
C GLY A 344 5.36 14.05 -7.21
N TYR A 345 5.01 15.16 -6.58
CA TYR A 345 5.91 16.08 -5.88
C TYR A 345 7.04 16.63 -6.75
N PRO A 346 6.73 17.58 -7.66
CA PRO A 346 7.75 18.25 -8.45
C PRO A 346 8.81 18.91 -7.56
N ASP A 347 10.08 18.65 -7.86
CA ASP A 347 11.21 19.34 -7.25
C ASP A 347 11.16 20.84 -7.62
N PRO A 348 11.22 21.75 -6.66
CA PRO A 348 11.09 23.18 -6.92
C PRO A 348 12.17 23.77 -7.83
N GLN A 349 13.33 23.13 -7.92
CA GLN A 349 14.48 23.63 -8.69
C GLN A 349 14.47 23.09 -10.13
N THR A 350 14.12 21.82 -10.30
CA THR A 350 14.18 21.14 -11.60
C THR A 350 12.83 20.99 -12.27
N GLY A 351 11.73 21.03 -11.51
CA GLY A 351 10.38 20.73 -11.98
C GLY A 351 10.11 19.25 -12.21
N GLU A 352 11.10 18.37 -12.01
CA GLU A 352 10.93 16.93 -12.14
C GLU A 352 10.21 16.34 -10.93
N CYS A 353 9.28 15.43 -11.16
CA CYS A 353 8.63 14.73 -10.06
C CYS A 353 9.60 13.78 -9.33
N THR A 354 9.44 13.68 -8.01
CA THR A 354 10.33 12.92 -7.12
C THR A 354 9.67 11.66 -6.53
N ALA A 355 8.39 11.44 -6.78
CA ALA A 355 7.63 10.34 -6.22
C ALA A 355 6.78 9.64 -7.28
N LEU A 356 6.43 8.38 -7.00
CA LEU A 356 5.55 7.54 -7.79
C LEU A 356 4.21 7.38 -7.05
N SER A 357 3.10 7.61 -7.74
CA SER A 357 1.80 7.21 -7.21
C SER A 357 1.73 5.69 -7.09
N THR A 358 1.21 5.21 -5.97
CA THR A 358 1.07 3.78 -5.68
C THR A 358 -0.25 3.48 -5.01
N ALA A 359 -0.75 2.27 -5.21
CA ALA A 359 -1.85 1.72 -4.46
C ALA A 359 -1.56 0.26 -4.08
N MET A 360 -2.04 -0.13 -2.90
CA MET A 360 -1.89 -1.47 -2.33
C MET A 360 -3.25 -1.97 -1.84
N THR A 361 -3.58 -3.20 -2.18
CA THR A 361 -4.68 -3.90 -1.51
C THR A 361 -4.21 -4.36 -0.14
N ILE A 362 -5.06 -4.25 0.87
CA ILE A 362 -4.76 -4.70 2.23
C ILE A 362 -5.86 -5.62 2.76
N GLU A 363 -5.46 -6.58 3.57
CA GLU A 363 -6.34 -7.37 4.41
C GLU A 363 -5.95 -7.17 5.87
N ALA A 364 -6.94 -7.00 6.75
CA ALA A 364 -6.68 -6.81 8.17
C ALA A 364 -7.70 -7.55 9.03
N LEU A 365 -7.25 -8.04 10.19
CA LEU A 365 -8.07 -8.71 11.18
C LEU A 365 -8.34 -7.80 12.38
N PRO A 366 -9.48 -7.96 13.06
CA PRO A 366 -9.72 -7.32 14.35
C PRO A 366 -8.60 -7.62 15.35
N ALA A 367 -8.16 -6.59 16.06
CA ALA A 367 -7.04 -6.65 16.99
C ALA A 367 -7.25 -5.69 18.16
N PHE A 368 -6.56 -5.94 19.28
CA PHE A 368 -6.45 -4.96 20.37
C PHE A 368 -5.12 -4.22 20.24
N VAL A 369 -5.17 -2.90 20.01
CA VAL A 369 -3.99 -2.05 19.96
C VAL A 369 -3.63 -1.64 21.37
N ILE A 370 -2.44 -2.02 21.82
CA ILE A 370 -1.95 -1.75 23.18
C ILE A 370 -0.94 -0.61 23.12
N HIS A 371 -1.33 0.51 23.74
CA HIS A 371 -0.46 1.66 23.91
C HIS A 371 0.48 1.44 25.10
N PRO A 372 1.75 1.89 25.04
CA PRO A 372 2.62 1.86 26.21
C PRO A 372 2.01 2.70 27.32
N ASP A 373 2.12 2.23 28.54
CA ASP A 373 1.70 2.97 29.72
C ASP A 373 2.39 4.35 29.68
N LYS A 374 1.61 5.42 29.71
CA LYS A 374 2.20 6.75 29.94
C LYS A 374 2.89 6.65 31.29
N PRO A 375 4.18 6.97 31.41
CA PRO A 375 4.83 6.97 32.72
C PRO A 375 3.98 7.85 33.61
N ASN A 376 3.41 7.26 34.68
CA ASN A 376 2.74 8.02 35.70
C ASN A 376 3.71 9.11 36.13
N ARG A 377 3.39 10.37 35.85
CA ARG A 377 4.05 11.49 36.51
C ARG A 377 3.68 11.35 37.98
N VAL A 378 4.48 10.60 38.72
CA VAL A 378 4.50 10.68 40.17
C VAL A 378 4.81 12.13 40.45
N ALA A 379 3.82 12.83 40.95
CA ALA A 379 3.98 14.21 41.37
C ALA A 379 5.12 14.22 42.38
N ALA A 380 6.24 14.83 42.00
CA ALA A 380 7.32 15.13 42.94
C ALA A 380 6.84 16.19 43.92
N ASN A 381 6.06 15.77 44.90
CA ASN A 381 5.73 16.51 46.10
C ASN A 381 6.39 15.80 47.29
N ASP A 382 7.71 15.91 47.36
CA ASP A 382 8.42 15.75 48.62
C ASP A 382 9.40 16.92 48.77
N SER A 383 8.89 17.97 49.40
CA SER A 383 9.74 18.97 50.00
C SER A 383 10.54 18.32 51.13
N PRO A 384 11.88 18.42 51.16
CA PRO A 384 12.62 17.90 52.28
C PRO A 384 12.37 18.79 53.48
N THR A 385 11.70 18.26 54.51
CA THR A 385 11.61 18.84 55.84
C THR A 385 13.04 18.95 56.41
N ARG A 386 13.52 20.19 56.60
CA ARG A 386 14.76 20.46 57.34
C ARG A 386 14.58 19.99 58.78
N LEU A 387 15.26 18.94 59.17
CA LEU A 387 15.52 18.62 60.56
C LEU A 387 16.63 19.54 61.07
N ALA A 388 16.23 20.44 61.96
CA ALA A 388 17.16 21.28 62.72
C ALA A 388 17.91 20.40 63.72
N ALA A 389 19.21 20.44 63.67
CA ALA A 389 20.09 19.86 64.67
C ALA A 389 20.07 20.72 65.96
N LYS A 390 20.00 20.04 67.09
CA LYS A 390 20.52 20.49 68.37
C LYS A 390 21.77 19.73 68.74
#